data_e901db24f5222390dfc92bdccbd841ff
#
_entry.id   e901db24f5222390dfc92bdccbd841ff
#
_cell.length_a   1.000
_cell.length_b   1.000
_cell.length_c   1.000
_cell.angle_alpha   90.00
_cell.angle_beta   90.00
_cell.angle_gamma   90.00
#
_symmetry.space_group_name_H-M   'P 1'
#
loop_
_entity.id
_entity.type
_entity.pdbx_description
1 polymer ?
#
loop_
_entity_poly.entity_id
_entity_poly.type
_entity_poly.pdbx_seq_one_letter_code
_entity_poly.pdbx_strand_id
1 'polypeptide(L)'
;MNQPIRIGILSELKVPTDNRTPLSPEQCVQLLKDYPQLELIVAPSSLRCFDDQSYSNVGIPVHSDLSNCDILLGVKEVPADKLIPNKTYLFFSHTKKKQAYNQVLMQSLIAKHIRMIDYECLTHEDEQRVIGFGLFAGPDALKNLSDMYLPDWIVI
;
A
#
# COMPACT_ATOMS: atom_id res chain seq x y z
N MET A 1 16.65 -11.90 20.76
CA MET A 1 15.55 -12.12 19.80
C MET A 1 15.31 -10.78 19.12
N ASN A 2 15.36 -10.73 17.79
CA ASN A 2 15.02 -9.50 17.07
C ASN A 2 13.53 -9.21 17.29
N GLN A 3 13.19 -7.94 17.53
CA GLN A 3 11.79 -7.51 17.58
C GLN A 3 11.12 -7.77 16.21
N PRO A 4 9.85 -8.19 16.18
CA PRO A 4 9.12 -8.35 14.94
C PRO A 4 9.01 -7.01 14.21
N ILE A 5 9.04 -7.06 12.88
CA ILE A 5 8.77 -5.88 12.04
C ILE A 5 7.27 -5.76 11.86
N ARG A 6 6.71 -4.62 12.26
CA ARG A 6 5.28 -4.34 12.18
C ARG A 6 4.93 -3.57 10.92
N ILE A 7 4.01 -4.13 10.15
CA ILE A 7 3.50 -3.53 8.92
C ILE A 7 2.03 -3.15 9.14
N GLY A 8 1.72 -1.88 8.86
CA GLY A 8 0.36 -1.35 8.88
C GLY A 8 -0.18 -1.17 7.47
N ILE A 9 -1.34 -1.73 7.17
CA ILE A 9 -2.07 -1.46 5.93
C ILE A 9 -3.00 -0.28 6.20
N LEU A 10 -2.81 0.80 5.45
CA LEU A 10 -3.57 2.04 5.59
C LEU A 10 -5.00 1.89 5.04
N SER A 11 -5.93 2.66 5.59
CA SER A 11 -7.12 3.06 4.84
C SER A 11 -6.74 4.20 3.90
N GLU A 12 -7.29 4.21 2.68
CA GLU A 12 -7.03 5.28 1.73
C GLU A 12 -7.69 6.58 2.19
N LEU A 13 -6.91 7.64 2.29
CA LEU A 13 -7.35 8.93 2.85
C LEU A 13 -7.44 10.03 1.78
N LYS A 14 -7.05 9.74 0.54
CA LYS A 14 -7.08 10.71 -0.56
C LYS A 14 -8.50 10.91 -1.10
N VAL A 15 -8.80 12.11 -1.58
CA VAL A 15 -10.03 12.46 -2.29
C VAL A 15 -9.70 12.69 -3.77
N PRO A 16 -10.43 12.08 -4.73
CA PRO A 16 -11.53 11.12 -4.54
C PRO A 16 -11.06 9.81 -3.92
N THR A 17 -11.98 9.14 -3.24
CA THR A 17 -11.70 7.91 -2.48
C THR A 17 -11.23 6.79 -3.39
N ASP A 18 -10.25 6.03 -2.92
CA ASP A 18 -9.76 4.81 -3.57
C ASP A 18 -10.17 3.60 -2.73
N ASN A 19 -10.77 2.59 -3.36
CA ASN A 19 -11.26 1.41 -2.67
C ASN A 19 -10.26 0.25 -2.70
N ARG A 20 -9.12 0.43 -3.37
CA ARG A 20 -8.07 -0.58 -3.46
C ARG A 20 -7.35 -0.76 -2.14
N THR A 21 -6.66 -1.88 -2.02
CA THR A 21 -5.79 -2.20 -0.90
C THR A 21 -4.47 -2.77 -1.41
N PRO A 22 -3.35 -2.54 -0.70
CA PRO A 22 -2.06 -3.11 -1.09
C PRO A 22 -2.02 -4.64 -1.03
N LEU A 23 -2.75 -5.25 -0.09
CA LEU A 23 -2.80 -6.70 0.13
C LEU A 23 -4.23 -7.15 0.43
N SER A 24 -4.66 -8.26 -0.18
CA SER A 24 -5.89 -8.95 0.21
C SER A 24 -5.72 -9.69 1.55
N PRO A 25 -6.82 -10.14 2.19
CA PRO A 25 -6.72 -10.99 3.39
C PRO A 25 -5.86 -12.24 3.15
N GLU A 26 -6.02 -12.92 2.02
CA GLU A 26 -5.28 -14.13 1.66
C GLU A 26 -3.78 -13.84 1.47
N GLN A 27 -3.45 -12.71 0.82
CA GLN A 27 -2.08 -12.27 0.64
C GLN A 27 -1.41 -11.90 1.96
N CYS A 28 -2.15 -11.34 2.92
CA CYS A 28 -1.65 -11.10 4.27
C CYS A 28 -1.27 -12.42 4.96
N VAL A 29 -2.12 -13.44 4.87
CA VAL A 29 -1.82 -14.78 5.43
C VAL A 29 -0.60 -15.39 4.77
N GLN A 30 -0.51 -15.31 3.44
CA GLN A 30 0.65 -15.85 2.71
C GLN A 30 1.94 -15.13 3.12
N LEU A 31 1.92 -13.80 3.22
CA LEU A 31 3.07 -13.00 3.64
C LEU A 31 3.56 -13.40 5.04
N LEU A 32 2.64 -13.56 6.01
CA LEU A 32 3.00 -13.98 7.36
C LEU A 32 3.53 -15.43 7.42
N LYS A 33 3.05 -16.29 6.54
CA LYS A 33 3.55 -17.68 6.41
C LYS A 33 4.98 -17.70 5.87
N ASP A 34 5.26 -16.88 4.86
CA ASP A 34 6.57 -16.80 4.20
C ASP A 34 7.61 -16.06 5.06
N TYR A 35 7.14 -15.10 5.88
CA TYR A 35 7.98 -14.24 6.72
C TYR A 35 7.44 -14.20 8.16
N PRO A 36 7.67 -15.24 8.97
CA PRO A 36 7.12 -15.37 10.34
C PRO A 36 7.58 -14.27 11.33
N GLN A 37 8.61 -13.50 10.98
CA GLN A 37 9.09 -12.37 11.77
C GLN A 37 8.27 -11.10 11.59
N LEU A 38 7.29 -11.09 10.67
CA LEU A 38 6.42 -9.95 10.43
C LEU A 38 5.16 -10.02 11.30
N GLU A 39 4.67 -8.85 11.65
CA GLU A 39 3.32 -8.64 12.20
C GLU A 39 2.55 -7.70 11.26
N LEU A 40 1.28 -8.01 10.99
CA LEU A 40 0.42 -7.20 10.16
C LEU A 40 -0.74 -6.62 10.99
N ILE A 41 -1.06 -5.36 10.75
CA ILE A 41 -2.22 -4.67 11.30
C ILE A 41 -2.89 -3.91 10.15
N VAL A 42 -4.22 -3.93 10.10
CA VAL A 42 -4.99 -3.25 9.06
C VAL A 42 -5.79 -2.11 9.68
N ALA A 43 -5.72 -0.90 9.12
CA ALA A 43 -6.59 0.20 9.52
C ALA A 43 -8.03 -0.07 9.11
N PRO A 44 -9.04 0.25 9.95
CA PRO A 44 -10.44 0.06 9.59
C PRO A 44 -10.83 0.92 8.38
N SER A 45 -11.67 0.38 7.50
CA SER A 45 -12.14 1.09 6.31
C SER A 45 -13.51 0.59 5.87
N SER A 46 -14.46 1.50 5.74
CA SER A 46 -15.79 1.21 5.19
C SER A 46 -15.83 1.24 3.65
N LEU A 47 -14.74 1.61 2.99
CA LEU A 47 -14.69 1.86 1.55
C LEU A 47 -13.76 0.88 0.81
N ARG A 48 -12.90 0.16 1.52
CA ARG A 48 -11.98 -0.80 0.94
C ARG A 48 -12.72 -1.96 0.28
N CYS A 49 -12.19 -2.48 -0.83
CA CYS A 49 -12.79 -3.60 -1.58
C CYS A 49 -12.92 -4.90 -0.77
N PHE A 50 -12.11 -5.10 0.27
CA PHE A 50 -12.28 -6.13 1.29
C PHE A 50 -12.68 -5.48 2.60
N ASP A 51 -13.76 -5.93 3.21
CA ASP A 51 -14.22 -5.41 4.50
C ASP A 51 -13.29 -5.79 5.66
N ASP A 52 -13.46 -5.11 6.79
CA ASP A 52 -12.64 -5.34 7.98
C ASP A 52 -12.82 -6.75 8.54
N GLN A 53 -14.02 -7.33 8.38
CA GLN A 53 -14.33 -8.68 8.84
C GLN A 53 -13.55 -9.74 8.05
N SER A 54 -13.33 -9.52 6.76
CA SER A 54 -12.54 -10.43 5.90
C SER A 54 -11.10 -10.59 6.41
N TYR A 55 -10.48 -9.50 6.88
CA TYR A 55 -9.15 -9.55 7.51
C TYR A 55 -9.20 -10.23 8.87
N SER A 56 -10.17 -9.87 9.71
CA SER A 56 -10.32 -10.45 11.05
C SER A 56 -10.57 -11.96 10.99
N ASN A 57 -11.35 -12.44 10.03
CA ASN A 57 -11.65 -13.87 9.84
C ASN A 57 -10.42 -14.72 9.54
N VAL A 58 -9.38 -14.13 8.94
CA VAL A 58 -8.10 -14.81 8.67
C VAL A 58 -7.03 -14.51 9.72
N GLY A 59 -7.42 -13.91 10.85
CA GLY A 59 -6.53 -13.65 11.98
C GLY A 59 -5.68 -12.38 11.88
N ILE A 60 -5.96 -11.48 10.92
CA ILE A 60 -5.26 -10.20 10.80
C ILE A 60 -5.97 -9.16 11.66
N PRO A 61 -5.29 -8.54 12.64
CA PRO A 61 -5.90 -7.52 13.52
C PRO A 61 -6.32 -6.28 12.72
N VAL A 62 -7.51 -5.75 13.03
CA VAL A 62 -7.99 -4.45 12.55
C VAL A 62 -7.90 -3.44 13.69
N HIS A 63 -7.10 -2.40 13.51
CA HIS A 63 -6.88 -1.37 14.54
C HIS A 63 -6.62 0.00 13.91
N SER A 64 -7.22 1.05 14.50
CA SER A 64 -7.10 2.42 13.98
C SER A 64 -5.75 3.09 14.25
N ASP A 65 -5.08 2.70 15.32
CA ASP A 65 -3.76 3.22 15.67
C ASP A 65 -2.65 2.35 15.06
N LEU A 66 -1.95 2.90 14.10
CA LEU A 66 -0.79 2.31 13.44
C LEU A 66 0.54 2.93 13.89
N SER A 67 0.54 3.71 14.97
CA SER A 67 1.75 4.41 15.48
C SER A 67 2.89 3.46 15.87
N ASN A 68 2.57 2.22 16.24
CA ASN A 68 3.54 1.18 16.56
C ASN A 68 4.04 0.38 15.36
N CYS A 69 3.54 0.66 14.13
CA CYS A 69 4.03 0.02 12.92
C CYS A 69 5.34 0.69 12.46
N ASP A 70 6.25 -0.11 11.91
CA ASP A 70 7.52 0.35 11.34
C ASP A 70 7.35 0.77 9.88
N ILE A 71 6.50 0.04 9.17
CA ILE A 71 6.22 0.20 7.74
C ILE A 71 4.72 0.39 7.55
N LEU A 72 4.34 1.34 6.71
CA LEU A 72 2.95 1.66 6.38
C LEU A 72 2.71 1.53 4.88
N LEU A 73 1.78 0.65 4.51
CA LEU A 73 1.44 0.36 3.12
C LEU A 73 0.13 1.05 2.75
N GLY A 74 0.14 1.81 1.67
CA GLY A 74 -1.04 2.40 1.03
C GLY A 74 -1.00 2.21 -0.48
N VAL A 75 -2.05 2.58 -1.17
CA VAL A 75 -2.09 2.64 -2.64
C VAL A 75 -1.81 4.07 -3.10
N LYS A 76 -2.50 5.05 -2.54
CA LYS A 76 -2.33 6.48 -2.84
C LYS A 76 -1.52 7.19 -1.76
N GLU A 77 -1.03 8.37 -2.11
CA GLU A 77 -0.32 9.21 -1.16
C GLU A 77 -1.20 9.61 0.03
N VAL A 78 -0.59 9.57 1.21
CA VAL A 78 -1.23 10.00 2.46
C VAL A 78 -1.20 11.53 2.53
N PRO A 79 -2.31 12.20 2.92
CA PRO A 79 -2.31 13.63 3.19
C PRO A 79 -1.22 14.03 4.19
N ALA A 80 -0.55 15.14 3.94
CA ALA A 80 0.63 15.58 4.68
C ALA A 80 0.40 15.72 6.20
N ASP A 81 -0.80 16.13 6.61
CA ASP A 81 -1.23 16.25 8.01
C ASP A 81 -1.45 14.90 8.69
N LYS A 82 -1.72 13.83 7.93
CA LYS A 82 -1.97 12.47 8.43
C LYS A 82 -0.72 11.59 8.49
N LEU A 83 0.39 12.05 7.95
CA LEU A 83 1.65 11.31 7.99
C LEU A 83 2.19 11.17 9.42
N ILE A 84 2.49 9.94 9.83
CA ILE A 84 3.11 9.60 11.13
C ILE A 84 4.63 9.76 10.97
N PRO A 85 5.30 10.54 11.83
CA PRO A 85 6.75 10.77 11.75
C PRO A 85 7.58 9.49 11.96
N ASN A 86 8.80 9.48 11.42
CA ASN A 86 9.82 8.44 11.60
C ASN A 86 9.41 7.04 11.11
N LYS A 87 8.49 6.95 10.13
CA LYS A 87 8.02 5.69 9.57
C LYS A 87 8.54 5.48 8.15
N THR A 88 8.46 4.23 7.69
CA THR A 88 8.65 3.89 6.28
C THR A 88 7.27 3.77 5.63
N TYR A 89 7.07 4.47 4.51
CA TYR A 89 5.83 4.43 3.73
C TYR A 89 6.07 3.85 2.35
N LEU A 90 5.13 3.04 1.88
CA LEU A 90 5.08 2.53 0.50
C LEU A 90 3.73 2.92 -0.11
N PHE A 91 3.74 3.71 -1.19
CA PHE A 91 2.56 4.11 -1.97
C PHE A 91 2.97 4.72 -3.32
N PHE A 92 2.00 4.97 -4.21
CA PHE A 92 2.21 5.75 -5.43
C PHE A 92 2.21 7.24 -5.10
N SER A 93 3.38 7.86 -5.02
CA SER A 93 3.51 9.27 -4.62
C SER A 93 3.34 10.26 -5.76
N HIS A 94 3.58 9.82 -6.99
CA HIS A 94 3.64 10.68 -8.18
C HIS A 94 4.68 11.83 -8.10
N THR A 95 5.58 11.79 -7.11
CA THR A 95 6.57 12.86 -6.88
C THR A 95 7.68 12.88 -7.91
N LYS A 96 7.97 11.74 -8.58
CA LYS A 96 8.96 11.61 -9.65
C LYS A 96 8.74 12.65 -10.77
N LYS A 97 7.49 13.02 -11.02
CA LYS A 97 7.11 14.00 -12.05
C LYS A 97 7.37 15.46 -11.66
N LYS A 98 7.81 15.72 -10.42
CA LYS A 98 8.13 17.07 -9.87
C LYS A 98 7.01 18.10 -10.06
N GLN A 99 5.75 17.67 -10.00
CA GLN A 99 4.61 18.57 -10.12
C GLN A 99 4.46 19.42 -8.86
N ALA A 100 4.08 20.69 -9.01
CA ALA A 100 4.03 21.65 -7.91
C ALA A 100 3.13 21.21 -6.74
N TYR A 101 2.02 20.53 -7.02
CA TYR A 101 1.11 20.05 -5.98
C TYR A 101 1.73 18.97 -5.06
N ASN A 102 2.80 18.29 -5.51
CA ASN A 102 3.52 17.30 -4.71
C ASN A 102 4.56 17.91 -3.77
N GLN A 103 4.80 19.22 -3.87
CA GLN A 103 5.81 19.90 -3.05
C GLN A 103 5.49 19.79 -1.55
N VAL A 104 4.23 19.99 -1.16
CA VAL A 104 3.78 19.90 0.23
C VAL A 104 4.02 18.51 0.81
N LEU A 105 3.73 17.47 0.03
CA LEU A 105 4.00 16.08 0.44
C LEU A 105 5.50 15.89 0.67
N MET A 106 6.35 16.27 -0.28
CA MET A 106 7.81 16.10 -0.16
C MET A 106 8.39 16.85 1.03
N GLN A 107 7.98 18.11 1.25
CA GLN A 107 8.40 18.90 2.42
C GLN A 107 7.98 18.22 3.73
N SER A 108 6.77 17.66 3.79
CA SER A 108 6.26 16.96 4.97
C SER A 108 7.00 15.65 5.23
N LEU A 109 7.34 14.89 4.19
CA LEU A 109 8.14 13.68 4.32
C LEU A 109 9.53 13.98 4.92
N ILE A 110 10.19 15.04 4.44
CA ILE A 110 11.49 15.48 4.94
C ILE A 110 11.37 15.96 6.40
N ALA A 111 10.43 16.87 6.68
CA ALA A 111 10.24 17.44 8.01
C ALA A 111 9.87 16.40 9.08
N LYS A 112 9.18 15.33 8.69
CA LYS A 112 8.78 14.23 9.57
C LYS A 112 9.75 13.05 9.59
N HIS A 113 10.92 13.18 8.94
CA HIS A 113 11.94 12.12 8.83
C HIS A 113 11.38 10.79 8.33
N ILE A 114 10.53 10.84 7.30
CA ILE A 114 9.87 9.68 6.73
C ILE A 114 10.72 9.11 5.60
N ARG A 115 10.90 7.78 5.59
CA ARG A 115 11.42 7.05 4.44
C ARG A 115 10.25 6.70 3.52
N MET A 116 10.28 7.19 2.29
CA MET A 116 9.27 6.85 1.30
C MET A 116 9.86 5.93 0.25
N ILE A 117 9.16 4.84 -0.05
CA ILE A 117 9.41 3.94 -1.17
C ILE A 117 8.25 4.13 -2.14
N ASP A 118 8.52 4.77 -3.28
CA ASP A 118 7.50 5.01 -4.31
C ASP A 118 7.36 3.78 -5.20
N TYR A 119 6.16 3.22 -5.29
CA TYR A 119 5.88 2.10 -6.19
C TYR A 119 6.19 2.41 -7.65
N GLU A 120 6.09 3.68 -8.09
CA GLU A 120 6.47 4.08 -9.45
C GLU A 120 7.97 3.92 -9.74
N CYS A 121 8.80 3.87 -8.70
CA CYS A 121 10.25 3.77 -8.82
C CYS A 121 10.76 2.33 -8.67
N LEU A 122 9.89 1.37 -8.37
CA LEU A 122 10.24 -0.05 -8.31
C LEU A 122 10.19 -0.62 -9.73
N THR A 123 11.36 -0.95 -10.27
CA THR A 123 11.51 -1.49 -11.63
C THR A 123 12.34 -2.76 -11.62
N HIS A 124 12.08 -3.65 -12.57
CA HIS A 124 12.95 -4.75 -12.93
C HIS A 124 14.20 -4.23 -13.66
N GLU A 125 15.15 -5.12 -13.97
CA GLU A 125 16.37 -4.78 -14.71
C GLU A 125 16.10 -4.25 -16.13
N ASP A 126 14.97 -4.63 -16.73
CA ASP A 126 14.50 -4.17 -18.04
C ASP A 126 13.69 -2.87 -17.98
N GLU A 127 13.74 -2.15 -16.86
CA GLU A 127 13.01 -0.91 -16.58
C GLU A 127 11.48 -1.05 -16.51
N GLN A 128 10.92 -2.25 -16.65
CA GLN A 128 9.50 -2.47 -16.43
C GLN A 128 9.14 -2.29 -14.95
N ARG A 129 8.00 -1.65 -14.68
CA ARG A 129 7.53 -1.44 -13.30
C ARG A 129 7.19 -2.77 -12.65
N VAL A 130 7.67 -2.98 -11.43
CA VAL A 130 7.28 -4.12 -10.58
C VAL A 130 5.80 -4.05 -10.23
N ILE A 131 5.29 -2.83 -9.98
CA ILE A 131 3.89 -2.58 -9.64
C ILE A 131 3.33 -1.54 -10.61
N GLY A 132 2.28 -1.89 -11.35
CA GLY A 132 1.65 -0.97 -12.29
C GLY A 132 0.29 -1.46 -12.79
N PHE A 133 -0.60 -0.52 -13.05
CA PHE A 133 -1.95 -0.79 -13.58
C PHE A 133 -2.05 -0.60 -15.11
N GLY A 134 -0.92 -0.43 -15.80
CA GLY A 134 -0.89 -0.04 -17.21
C GLY A 134 -1.68 -0.98 -18.13
N LEU A 135 -1.61 -2.28 -17.91
CA LEU A 135 -2.34 -3.28 -18.68
C LEU A 135 -3.85 -3.28 -18.39
N PHE A 136 -4.26 -2.73 -17.24
CA PHE A 136 -5.65 -2.70 -16.78
C PHE A 136 -6.31 -1.33 -16.94
N ALA A 137 -5.60 -0.34 -17.46
CA ALA A 137 -6.08 1.04 -17.58
C ALA A 137 -6.74 1.37 -18.94
N GLY A 138 -6.73 0.44 -19.90
CA GLY A 138 -7.25 0.65 -21.24
C GLY A 138 -8.59 -0.04 -21.52
N PRO A 139 -9.29 0.34 -22.60
CA PRO A 139 -10.54 -0.29 -23.00
C PRO A 139 -10.42 -1.80 -23.33
N ASP A 140 -9.22 -2.26 -23.62
CA ASP A 140 -8.91 -3.68 -23.86
C ASP A 140 -8.63 -4.48 -22.58
N ALA A 141 -8.62 -3.83 -21.42
CA ALA A 141 -8.42 -4.47 -20.12
C ALA A 141 -9.48 -5.56 -19.83
N LEU A 142 -10.72 -5.32 -20.27
CA LEU A 142 -11.82 -6.28 -20.10
C LEU A 142 -11.69 -7.52 -20.99
N LYS A 143 -11.01 -7.45 -22.14
CA LYS A 143 -10.79 -8.59 -23.03
C LYS A 143 -9.68 -9.52 -22.53
N ASN A 144 -8.72 -8.98 -21.80
CA ASN A 144 -7.55 -9.71 -21.32
C ASN A 144 -7.77 -10.35 -19.94
N LEU A 145 -8.88 -10.04 -19.25
CA LEU A 145 -9.19 -10.60 -17.93
C LEU A 145 -9.45 -12.11 -17.96
N SER A 146 -9.89 -12.67 -19.09
CA SER A 146 -10.13 -14.11 -19.23
C SER A 146 -8.87 -14.92 -19.51
N ASP A 147 -7.79 -14.29 -20.01
CA ASP A 147 -6.60 -14.97 -20.51
C ASP A 147 -5.33 -14.68 -19.68
N MET A 148 -5.44 -13.82 -18.66
CA MET A 148 -4.29 -13.43 -17.85
C MET A 148 -4.28 -14.18 -16.51
N TYR A 149 -3.23 -14.96 -16.32
CA TYR A 149 -2.70 -15.23 -14.98
C TYR A 149 -2.33 -13.88 -14.36
N LEU A 150 -3.22 -13.33 -13.51
CA LEU A 150 -2.86 -12.24 -12.63
C LEU A 150 -1.73 -12.76 -11.73
N PRO A 151 -0.58 -12.08 -11.64
CA PRO A 151 0.37 -12.42 -10.59
C PRO A 151 -0.39 -12.30 -9.26
N ASP A 152 -0.26 -13.31 -8.40
CA ASP A 152 -1.04 -13.50 -7.17
C ASP A 152 -1.00 -12.32 -6.16
N TRP A 153 -0.35 -11.20 -6.51
CA TRP A 153 -0.11 -10.04 -5.64
C TRP A 153 -0.60 -8.70 -6.20
N ILE A 154 -1.45 -8.71 -7.23
CA ILE A 154 -2.19 -7.50 -7.65
C ILE A 154 -3.66 -7.72 -7.35
N VAL A 155 -4.16 -7.04 -6.32
CA VAL A 155 -5.60 -6.97 -6.03
C VAL A 155 -6.15 -5.69 -6.65
N ILE A 156 -7.13 -5.86 -7.55
CA ILE A 156 -7.89 -4.79 -8.19
C ILE A 156 -9.07 -4.41 -7.30
#